data_a87ad6ac854892a43e3731aa7484e8a6
#
_entry.id   a87ad6ac854892a43e3731aa7484e8a6
#
_cell.length_a   1.000
_cell.length_b   1.000
_cell.length_c   1.000
_cell.angle_alpha   90.00
_cell.angle_beta   90.00
_cell.angle_gamma   90.00
#
_symmetry.space_group_name_H-M   'P 1'
#
loop_
_entity.id
_entity.type
_entity.pdbx_description
1 polymer ?
#
loop_
_entity_poly.entity_id
_entity_poly.type
_entity_poly.pdbx_seq_one_letter_code
_entity_poly.pdbx_strand_id
1 'polypeptide(L)'
;MRHAAFFMPRAACAIGASHPACRALNDDGVISSIAMHLSKVSAISFDLDDTLWPFGPSVERAEASLHAWLIAHAPNTASVLPASQTLSQLRDEYERLRPDLVGDYRALRIGSIRLALERANEDVTLTDRAYDVFYSARNQVEFFDDVLPALAWLSARFPLIAVTNGNADLGLTGGGEFFRETLSARAFGFAKPEPEIFRAAAATLGVPAAELLHVGDDFHLDIVGALNAGLQAAWVVRRQDTEAEHAAQRAPSPHLTVRDLSVLCRALGGPVEAS
;
A
#
# COMPACT_ATOMS: atom_id res chain seq x y z
N MET A 1 37.39 5.37 45.72
CA MET A 1 36.08 5.95 46.04
C MET A 1 35.01 5.07 45.38
N ARG A 2 34.16 4.48 46.18
CA ARG A 2 33.22 3.40 45.79
C ARG A 2 31.94 4.01 45.25
N HIS A 3 31.48 3.57 44.07
CA HIS A 3 30.13 3.85 43.60
C HIS A 3 29.20 2.71 44.03
N ALA A 4 28.24 3.07 44.88
CA ALA A 4 27.15 2.20 45.32
C ALA A 4 26.09 2.06 44.25
N ALA A 5 25.81 0.81 43.86
CA ALA A 5 24.65 0.46 43.03
C ALA A 5 23.40 0.47 43.93
N PHE A 6 22.43 1.29 43.57
CA PHE A 6 21.11 1.29 44.19
C PHE A 6 20.22 0.23 43.50
N PHE A 7 19.97 -0.83 44.26
CA PHE A 7 18.97 -1.85 43.93
C PHE A 7 17.60 -1.31 44.34
N MET A 8 16.68 -1.10 43.41
CA MET A 8 15.28 -0.89 43.74
C MET A 8 14.50 -2.19 43.60
N PRO A 9 13.60 -2.54 44.53
CA PRO A 9 12.84 -3.79 44.48
C PRO A 9 11.70 -3.69 43.44
N ARG A 10 11.50 -4.81 42.72
CA ARG A 10 10.33 -5.05 41.88
C ARG A 10 9.06 -4.95 42.71
N ALA A 11 8.28 -3.91 42.51
CA ALA A 11 6.89 -3.86 42.94
C ALA A 11 6.06 -4.79 42.08
N ALA A 12 5.52 -5.83 42.70
CA ALA A 12 4.49 -6.67 42.07
C ALA A 12 3.22 -5.83 41.91
N CYS A 13 2.89 -5.47 40.67
CA CYS A 13 1.64 -4.81 40.38
C CYS A 13 0.58 -5.90 40.14
N ALA A 14 -0.18 -6.22 41.21
CA ALA A 14 -1.44 -6.91 41.11
C ALA A 14 -2.50 -5.92 40.64
N ILE A 15 -2.71 -5.82 39.33
CA ILE A 15 -3.86 -5.12 38.74
C ILE A 15 -4.64 -6.14 37.95
N GLY A 16 -5.94 -6.22 38.27
CA GLY A 16 -6.88 -7.21 37.80
C GLY A 16 -7.04 -7.29 36.30
N ALA A 17 -7.48 -8.45 35.89
CA ALA A 17 -7.80 -8.86 34.50
C ALA A 17 -8.85 -7.94 33.86
N SER A 18 -8.42 -6.84 33.21
CA SER A 18 -9.23 -6.07 32.27
C SER A 18 -8.43 -4.98 31.53
N HIS A 19 -7.20 -5.29 31.07
CA HIS A 19 -6.49 -4.42 30.13
C HIS A 19 -6.51 -5.06 28.74
N PRO A 20 -7.00 -4.35 27.67
CA PRO A 20 -7.18 -4.92 26.33
C PRO A 20 -5.88 -4.98 25.50
N ALA A 21 -4.72 -5.19 26.11
CA ALA A 21 -3.42 -5.01 25.45
C ALA A 21 -2.60 -6.30 25.26
N CYS A 22 -3.23 -7.47 25.20
CA CYS A 22 -2.59 -8.69 24.73
C CYS A 22 -3.58 -9.46 23.88
N ARG A 23 -3.57 -9.17 22.58
CA ARG A 23 -4.36 -9.89 21.60
C ARG A 23 -3.45 -10.78 20.79
N ALA A 24 -3.44 -12.06 21.16
CA ALA A 24 -2.84 -13.09 20.32
C ALA A 24 -3.75 -13.37 19.12
N LEU A 25 -3.14 -13.68 17.96
CA LEU A 25 -3.86 -14.31 16.86
C LEU A 25 -4.49 -15.60 17.42
N ASN A 26 -5.77 -15.81 17.15
CA ASN A 26 -6.37 -17.12 17.37
C ASN A 26 -5.84 -18.11 16.33
N ASP A 27 -6.07 -19.40 16.53
CA ASP A 27 -5.60 -20.47 15.63
C ASP A 27 -6.09 -20.29 14.17
N ASP A 28 -7.14 -19.47 13.94
CA ASP A 28 -7.68 -19.13 12.62
C ASP A 28 -6.98 -17.94 11.96
N GLY A 29 -5.96 -17.34 12.60
CA GLY A 29 -5.20 -16.22 12.05
C GLY A 29 -5.93 -14.87 12.05
N VAL A 30 -7.08 -14.78 12.71
CA VAL A 30 -7.80 -13.53 12.98
C VAL A 30 -7.29 -12.96 14.29
N ILE A 31 -6.89 -11.68 14.30
CA ILE A 31 -6.57 -11.00 15.56
C ILE A 31 -7.88 -10.85 16.33
N SER A 32 -8.04 -11.69 17.36
CA SER A 32 -9.23 -11.69 18.20
C SER A 32 -9.34 -10.39 18.97
N SER A 33 -10.11 -9.49 18.43
CA SER A 33 -10.53 -8.31 19.15
C SER A 33 -11.75 -7.71 18.50
N ILE A 34 -12.89 -7.96 19.11
CA ILE A 34 -14.15 -7.34 18.73
C ILE A 34 -14.34 -7.47 17.21
N ALA A 35 -14.85 -8.61 16.76
CA ALA A 35 -15.60 -8.67 15.52
C ALA A 35 -16.75 -7.66 15.68
N MET A 36 -16.48 -6.40 15.39
CA MET A 36 -17.55 -5.54 14.88
C MET A 36 -17.98 -6.26 13.63
N HIS A 37 -19.13 -6.93 13.72
CA HIS A 37 -19.65 -7.72 12.62
C HIS A 37 -19.60 -6.85 11.37
N LEU A 38 -18.90 -7.36 10.33
CA LEU A 38 -19.06 -6.79 9.00
C LEU A 38 -20.56 -6.73 8.76
N SER A 39 -21.07 -5.53 8.54
CA SER A 39 -22.43 -5.35 8.06
C SER A 39 -22.49 -5.94 6.65
N LYS A 40 -23.62 -5.93 6.01
CA LYS A 40 -23.74 -6.40 4.63
C LYS A 40 -22.64 -5.79 3.74
N VAL A 41 -21.76 -6.62 3.17
CA VAL A 41 -20.77 -6.24 2.17
C VAL A 41 -21.35 -6.53 0.79
N SER A 42 -21.44 -5.51 -0.06
CA SER A 42 -21.98 -5.62 -1.42
C SER A 42 -20.89 -5.42 -2.49
N ALA A 43 -19.76 -4.81 -2.12
CA ALA A 43 -18.61 -4.57 -2.99
C ALA A 43 -17.32 -4.45 -2.16
N ILE A 44 -16.16 -4.58 -2.81
CA ILE A 44 -14.87 -4.48 -2.15
C ILE A 44 -13.96 -3.53 -2.94
N SER A 45 -13.29 -2.61 -2.24
CA SER A 45 -12.20 -1.82 -2.79
C SER A 45 -10.86 -2.25 -2.19
N PHE A 46 -9.81 -2.27 -3.01
CA PHE A 46 -8.47 -2.66 -2.60
C PHE A 46 -7.47 -1.53 -2.82
N ASP A 47 -6.58 -1.33 -1.87
CA ASP A 47 -5.27 -0.77 -2.17
C ASP A 47 -4.42 -1.77 -2.96
N LEU A 48 -3.33 -1.33 -3.54
CA LEU A 48 -2.47 -2.13 -4.41
C LEU A 48 -1.11 -2.45 -3.79
N ASP A 49 -0.26 -1.44 -3.63
CA ASP A 49 1.12 -1.58 -3.14
C ASP A 49 1.14 -2.01 -1.67
N ASP A 50 1.98 -2.97 -1.31
CA ASP A 50 2.08 -3.62 -0.01
C ASP A 50 0.79 -4.36 0.47
N THR A 51 -0.33 -4.18 -0.23
CA THR A 51 -1.58 -4.94 -0.04
C THR A 51 -1.62 -6.17 -0.94
N LEU A 52 -1.39 -6.03 -2.24
CA LEU A 52 -1.45 -7.12 -3.22
C LEU A 52 -0.06 -7.65 -3.61
N TRP A 53 0.96 -6.82 -3.57
CA TRP A 53 2.37 -7.15 -3.85
C TRP A 53 3.30 -6.25 -3.05
N PRO A 54 4.56 -6.65 -2.79
CA PRO A 54 5.52 -5.80 -2.10
C PRO A 54 5.94 -4.60 -2.97
N PHE A 55 5.77 -3.38 -2.44
CA PHE A 55 6.14 -2.13 -3.11
C PHE A 55 7.65 -2.01 -3.34
N GLY A 56 8.46 -2.21 -2.28
CA GLY A 56 9.92 -2.03 -2.33
C GLY A 56 10.58 -2.78 -3.47
N PRO A 57 10.44 -4.12 -3.56
CA PRO A 57 11.05 -4.92 -4.64
C PRO A 57 10.63 -4.50 -6.04
N SER A 58 9.39 -4.03 -6.25
CA SER A 58 8.93 -3.58 -7.58
C SER A 58 9.57 -2.25 -7.99
N VAL A 59 9.77 -1.33 -7.05
CA VAL A 59 10.48 -0.07 -7.29
C VAL A 59 11.98 -0.30 -7.50
N GLU A 60 12.61 -1.12 -6.69
CA GLU A 60 14.03 -1.48 -6.83
C GLU A 60 14.33 -2.07 -8.22
N ARG A 61 13.48 -2.98 -8.70
CA ARG A 61 13.57 -3.56 -10.04
C ARG A 61 13.41 -2.52 -11.15
N ALA A 62 12.46 -1.60 -10.97
CA ALA A 62 12.23 -0.51 -11.92
C ALA A 62 13.43 0.46 -11.99
N GLU A 63 14.01 0.80 -10.85
CA GLU A 63 15.20 1.65 -10.79
C GLU A 63 16.43 0.96 -11.37
N ALA A 64 16.61 -0.34 -11.12
CA ALA A 64 17.68 -1.12 -11.73
C ALA A 64 17.54 -1.17 -13.26
N SER A 65 16.31 -1.35 -13.77
CA SER A 65 16.03 -1.37 -15.21
C SER A 65 16.30 -0.02 -15.88
N LEU A 66 15.86 1.07 -15.24
CA LEU A 66 16.14 2.43 -15.67
C LEU A 66 17.65 2.72 -15.68
N HIS A 67 18.36 2.34 -14.62
CA HIS A 67 19.81 2.54 -14.51
C HIS A 67 20.57 1.78 -15.60
N ALA A 68 20.22 0.51 -15.85
CA ALA A 68 20.80 -0.28 -16.93
C ALA A 68 20.55 0.35 -18.31
N TRP A 69 19.36 0.89 -18.53
CA TRP A 69 19.03 1.61 -19.76
C TRP A 69 19.88 2.90 -19.92
N LEU A 70 20.04 3.67 -18.84
CA LEU A 70 20.87 4.88 -18.86
C LEU A 70 22.35 4.55 -19.15
N ILE A 71 22.91 3.47 -18.64
CA ILE A 71 24.27 3.02 -19.00
C ILE A 71 24.42 2.87 -20.53
N ALA A 72 23.41 2.34 -21.19
CA ALA A 72 23.45 2.09 -22.63
C ALA A 72 23.17 3.32 -23.51
N HIS A 73 22.35 4.28 -23.02
CA HIS A 73 21.83 5.35 -23.87
C HIS A 73 22.20 6.77 -23.40
N ALA A 74 22.62 6.92 -22.14
CA ALA A 74 23.05 8.17 -21.52
C ALA A 74 24.19 7.92 -20.52
N PRO A 75 25.38 7.47 -21.00
CA PRO A 75 26.47 6.97 -20.13
C PRO A 75 27.01 8.05 -19.17
N ASN A 76 26.98 9.33 -19.55
CA ASN A 76 27.41 10.40 -18.63
C ASN A 76 26.42 10.52 -17.45
N THR A 77 25.11 10.39 -17.71
CA THR A 77 24.08 10.38 -16.66
C THR A 77 24.29 9.17 -15.73
N ALA A 78 24.51 7.99 -16.28
CA ALA A 78 24.78 6.79 -15.49
C ALA A 78 26.06 6.92 -14.64
N SER A 79 27.08 7.60 -15.13
CA SER A 79 28.33 7.80 -14.37
C SER A 79 28.19 8.75 -13.18
N VAL A 80 27.29 9.72 -13.24
CA VAL A 80 26.99 10.63 -12.10
C VAL A 80 25.91 10.06 -11.16
N LEU A 81 25.23 8.98 -11.56
CA LEU A 81 24.28 8.20 -10.76
C LEU A 81 24.82 6.78 -10.58
N PRO A 82 25.81 6.58 -9.70
CA PRO A 82 26.61 5.33 -9.67
C PRO A 82 25.84 4.07 -9.22
N ALA A 83 24.63 4.25 -8.67
CA ALA A 83 23.78 3.15 -8.26
C ALA A 83 22.31 3.48 -8.54
N SER A 84 21.49 2.44 -8.73
CA SER A 84 20.03 2.61 -8.92
C SER A 84 19.37 3.37 -7.77
N GLN A 85 19.83 3.17 -6.53
CA GLN A 85 19.34 3.90 -5.34
C GLN A 85 19.49 5.42 -5.44
N THR A 86 20.42 5.94 -6.24
CA THR A 86 20.57 7.39 -6.46
C THR A 86 19.41 7.98 -7.27
N LEU A 87 18.68 7.17 -8.01
CA LEU A 87 17.47 7.58 -8.73
C LEU A 87 16.31 7.93 -7.79
N SER A 88 16.13 7.19 -6.68
CA SER A 88 15.19 7.55 -5.63
C SER A 88 15.59 8.86 -4.95
N GLN A 89 16.86 9.01 -4.58
CA GLN A 89 17.38 10.23 -3.94
C GLN A 89 17.19 11.46 -4.84
N LEU A 90 17.39 11.29 -6.14
CA LEU A 90 17.19 12.37 -7.11
C LEU A 90 15.70 12.72 -7.26
N ARG A 91 14.81 11.72 -7.20
CA ARG A 91 13.37 11.98 -7.18
C ARG A 91 12.97 12.77 -5.93
N ASP A 92 13.48 12.39 -4.76
CA ASP A 92 13.20 13.08 -3.50
C ASP A 92 13.77 14.52 -3.49
N GLU A 93 14.92 14.71 -4.14
CA GLU A 93 15.47 16.06 -4.39
C GLU A 93 14.56 16.87 -5.31
N TYR A 94 14.07 16.26 -6.40
CA TYR A 94 13.18 16.93 -7.35
C TYR A 94 11.83 17.29 -6.72
N GLU A 95 11.29 16.43 -5.86
CA GLU A 95 10.07 16.72 -5.10
C GLU A 95 10.23 17.95 -4.19
N ARG A 96 11.39 18.11 -3.53
CA ARG A 96 11.69 19.31 -2.75
C ARG A 96 11.78 20.58 -3.60
N LEU A 97 12.22 20.46 -4.84
CA LEU A 97 12.28 21.57 -5.80
C LEU A 97 10.89 21.88 -6.41
N ARG A 98 9.98 20.92 -6.41
CA ARG A 98 8.66 21.00 -7.02
C ARG A 98 7.56 20.52 -6.06
N PRO A 99 7.35 21.24 -4.95
CA PRO A 99 6.33 20.89 -3.96
C PRO A 99 4.90 20.91 -4.52
N ASP A 100 4.70 21.58 -5.65
CA ASP A 100 3.45 21.57 -6.42
C ASP A 100 3.12 20.21 -7.06
N LEU A 101 4.10 19.30 -7.14
CA LEU A 101 3.95 17.95 -7.71
C LEU A 101 3.82 16.85 -6.63
N VAL A 102 3.75 17.20 -5.35
CA VAL A 102 3.55 16.20 -4.29
C VAL A 102 2.32 15.35 -4.59
N GLY A 103 2.50 14.01 -4.61
CA GLY A 103 1.45 13.05 -4.97
C GLY A 103 1.36 12.71 -6.48
N ASP A 104 1.95 13.49 -7.38
CA ASP A 104 2.08 13.11 -8.80
C ASP A 104 3.41 12.36 -9.05
N TYR A 105 3.45 11.10 -8.63
CA TYR A 105 4.66 10.25 -8.76
C TYR A 105 5.15 10.11 -10.20
N ARG A 106 4.25 10.24 -11.20
CA ARG A 106 4.64 10.23 -12.62
C ARG A 106 5.42 11.49 -12.99
N ALA A 107 4.88 12.66 -12.67
CA ALA A 107 5.54 13.92 -12.96
C ALA A 107 6.86 14.07 -12.20
N LEU A 108 6.91 13.62 -10.93
CA LEU A 108 8.14 13.60 -10.14
C LEU A 108 9.21 12.70 -10.77
N ARG A 109 8.86 11.50 -11.24
CA ARG A 109 9.81 10.59 -11.87
C ARG A 109 10.30 11.13 -13.22
N ILE A 110 9.42 11.61 -14.07
CA ILE A 110 9.78 12.23 -15.35
C ILE A 110 10.70 13.43 -15.12
N GLY A 111 10.34 14.31 -14.20
CA GLY A 111 11.12 15.49 -13.89
C GLY A 111 12.50 15.17 -13.32
N SER A 112 12.61 14.17 -12.45
CA SER A 112 13.90 13.73 -11.90
C SER A 112 14.81 13.10 -12.96
N ILE A 113 14.27 12.30 -13.89
CA ILE A 113 15.02 11.75 -15.01
C ILE A 113 15.55 12.89 -15.88
N ARG A 114 14.69 13.85 -16.24
CA ARG A 114 15.09 15.02 -17.02
C ARG A 114 16.19 15.81 -16.34
N LEU A 115 16.06 16.08 -15.04
CA LEU A 115 17.07 16.76 -14.24
C LEU A 115 18.43 16.03 -14.26
N ALA A 116 18.40 14.69 -14.22
CA ALA A 116 19.63 13.89 -14.31
C ALA A 116 20.34 14.08 -15.66
N LEU A 117 19.58 14.00 -16.76
CA LEU A 117 20.09 14.19 -18.11
C LEU A 117 20.67 15.61 -18.29
N GLU A 118 19.96 16.64 -17.84
CA GLU A 118 20.41 18.04 -17.90
C GLU A 118 21.73 18.25 -17.14
N ARG A 119 21.86 17.71 -15.92
CA ARG A 119 23.07 17.81 -15.11
C ARG A 119 24.28 17.11 -15.74
N ALA A 120 24.02 16.05 -16.50
CA ALA A 120 25.05 15.29 -17.19
C ALA A 120 25.36 15.82 -18.61
N ASN A 121 24.72 16.91 -19.06
CA ASN A 121 24.76 17.41 -20.44
C ASN A 121 24.41 16.33 -21.49
N GLU A 122 23.45 15.47 -21.18
CA GLU A 122 22.91 14.47 -22.08
C GLU A 122 21.62 14.95 -22.76
N ASP A 123 21.19 14.24 -23.80
CA ASP A 123 20.00 14.56 -24.55
C ASP A 123 18.72 14.37 -23.73
N VAL A 124 18.08 15.48 -23.36
CA VAL A 124 16.83 15.47 -22.59
C VAL A 124 15.63 14.86 -23.32
N THR A 125 15.70 14.67 -24.64
CA THR A 125 14.65 13.99 -25.40
C THR A 125 14.55 12.50 -25.06
N LEU A 126 15.55 11.96 -24.38
CA LEU A 126 15.55 10.61 -23.85
C LEU A 126 14.61 10.40 -22.65
N THR A 127 14.12 11.48 -22.04
CA THR A 127 13.34 11.45 -20.78
C THR A 127 12.14 10.50 -20.88
N ASP A 128 11.31 10.62 -21.90
CA ASP A 128 10.08 9.83 -22.00
C ASP A 128 10.40 8.34 -22.19
N ARG A 129 11.39 8.01 -23.02
CA ARG A 129 11.81 6.62 -23.20
C ARG A 129 12.42 6.01 -21.92
N ALA A 130 13.19 6.79 -21.19
CA ALA A 130 13.73 6.39 -19.90
C ALA A 130 12.60 6.13 -18.90
N TYR A 131 11.59 7.01 -18.87
CA TYR A 131 10.40 6.80 -18.04
C TYR A 131 9.62 5.54 -18.44
N ASP A 132 9.42 5.27 -19.73
CA ASP A 132 8.72 4.08 -20.19
C ASP A 132 9.40 2.78 -19.75
N VAL A 133 10.75 2.75 -19.72
CA VAL A 133 11.52 1.62 -19.18
C VAL A 133 11.25 1.43 -17.69
N PHE A 134 11.32 2.51 -16.93
CA PHE A 134 10.99 2.48 -15.49
C PHE A 134 9.56 2.00 -15.27
N TYR A 135 8.59 2.59 -15.97
CA TYR A 135 7.17 2.31 -15.80
C TYR A 135 6.81 0.87 -16.18
N SER A 136 7.38 0.35 -17.26
CA SER A 136 7.19 -1.04 -17.65
C SER A 136 7.70 -2.00 -16.58
N ALA A 137 8.91 -1.77 -16.06
CA ALA A 137 9.50 -2.61 -15.02
C ALA A 137 8.76 -2.48 -13.66
N ARG A 138 8.24 -1.27 -13.33
CA ARG A 138 7.46 -1.01 -12.12
C ARG A 138 6.16 -1.82 -12.08
N ASN A 139 5.60 -2.12 -13.23
CA ASN A 139 4.37 -2.89 -13.34
C ASN A 139 4.58 -4.41 -13.47
N GLN A 140 5.84 -4.87 -13.49
CA GLN A 140 6.17 -6.30 -13.37
C GLN A 140 6.20 -6.69 -11.89
N VAL A 141 5.02 -6.84 -11.30
CA VAL A 141 4.87 -7.15 -9.87
C VAL A 141 4.88 -8.65 -9.61
N GLU A 142 5.23 -9.01 -8.39
CA GLU A 142 5.11 -10.38 -7.86
C GLU A 142 4.04 -10.33 -6.74
N PHE A 143 2.86 -10.85 -7.03
CA PHE A 143 1.78 -10.92 -6.05
C PHE A 143 2.21 -11.74 -4.84
N PHE A 144 1.70 -11.41 -3.66
CA PHE A 144 1.77 -12.34 -2.53
C PHE A 144 1.01 -13.63 -2.87
N ASP A 145 1.45 -14.76 -2.33
CA ASP A 145 0.94 -16.10 -2.69
C ASP A 145 -0.56 -16.27 -2.50
N ASP A 146 -1.13 -15.58 -1.51
CA ASP A 146 -2.56 -15.60 -1.19
C ASP A 146 -3.43 -14.75 -2.12
N VAL A 147 -2.85 -13.82 -2.89
CA VAL A 147 -3.61 -12.76 -3.57
C VAL A 147 -4.40 -13.27 -4.75
N LEU A 148 -3.75 -13.92 -5.72
CA LEU A 148 -4.45 -14.35 -6.94
C LEU A 148 -5.60 -15.34 -6.65
N PRO A 149 -5.43 -16.36 -5.78
CA PRO A 149 -6.55 -17.22 -5.38
C PRO A 149 -7.67 -16.46 -4.68
N ALA A 150 -7.33 -15.50 -3.81
CA ALA A 150 -8.31 -14.69 -3.12
C ALA A 150 -9.08 -13.77 -4.07
N LEU A 151 -8.39 -13.06 -4.97
CA LEU A 151 -9.03 -12.20 -5.97
C LEU A 151 -9.96 -12.99 -6.89
N ALA A 152 -9.58 -14.20 -7.32
CA ALA A 152 -10.43 -15.08 -8.11
C ALA A 152 -11.71 -15.46 -7.35
N TRP A 153 -11.58 -15.78 -6.06
CA TRP A 153 -12.75 -16.13 -5.24
C TRP A 153 -13.64 -14.92 -4.97
N LEU A 154 -13.05 -13.75 -4.66
CA LEU A 154 -13.76 -12.52 -4.33
C LEU A 154 -14.47 -11.93 -5.56
N SER A 155 -13.78 -11.82 -6.71
CA SER A 155 -14.35 -11.23 -7.94
C SER A 155 -15.54 -12.02 -8.50
N ALA A 156 -15.60 -13.33 -8.23
CA ALA A 156 -16.75 -14.16 -8.57
C ALA A 156 -18.01 -13.85 -7.73
N ARG A 157 -17.87 -13.10 -6.63
CA ARG A 157 -18.95 -12.84 -5.64
C ARG A 157 -19.24 -11.38 -5.42
N PHE A 158 -18.23 -10.53 -5.56
CA PHE A 158 -18.29 -9.10 -5.30
C PHE A 158 -17.71 -8.32 -6.49
N PRO A 159 -18.30 -7.20 -6.88
CA PRO A 159 -17.60 -6.24 -7.72
C PRO A 159 -16.39 -5.68 -6.98
N LEU A 160 -15.21 -5.72 -7.61
CA LEU A 160 -13.97 -5.21 -7.07
C LEU A 160 -13.57 -3.91 -7.77
N ILE A 161 -13.00 -2.96 -7.02
CA ILE A 161 -12.40 -1.72 -7.52
C ILE A 161 -11.07 -1.49 -6.83
N ALA A 162 -10.07 -0.99 -7.57
CA ALA A 162 -8.80 -0.58 -6.97
C ALA A 162 -8.84 0.91 -6.61
N VAL A 163 -8.24 1.27 -5.47
CA VAL A 163 -8.09 2.65 -4.99
C VAL A 163 -6.64 2.86 -4.55
N THR A 164 -5.86 3.59 -5.33
CA THR A 164 -4.42 3.72 -5.09
C THR A 164 -3.94 5.17 -5.12
N ASN A 165 -2.98 5.49 -4.24
CA ASN A 165 -2.20 6.72 -4.34
C ASN A 165 -1.00 6.56 -5.28
N GLY A 166 -0.64 5.31 -5.59
CA GLY A 166 0.48 4.96 -6.45
C GLY A 166 0.21 5.16 -7.94
N ASN A 167 1.17 4.73 -8.75
CA ASN A 167 1.15 4.80 -10.20
C ASN A 167 1.16 3.41 -10.89
N ALA A 168 0.84 2.36 -10.15
CA ALA A 168 0.70 1.03 -10.73
C ALA A 168 -0.50 0.99 -11.68
N ASP A 169 -0.34 0.26 -12.78
CA ASP A 169 -1.35 0.01 -13.80
C ASP A 169 -1.77 -1.46 -13.74
N LEU A 170 -2.96 -1.72 -13.23
CA LEU A 170 -3.49 -3.08 -13.09
C LEU A 170 -3.56 -3.84 -14.42
N GLY A 171 -3.74 -3.14 -15.54
CA GLY A 171 -3.72 -3.76 -16.88
C GLY A 171 -2.35 -4.35 -17.25
N LEU A 172 -1.26 -3.79 -16.68
CA LEU A 172 0.10 -4.26 -16.90
C LEU A 172 0.59 -5.26 -15.85
N THR A 173 -0.04 -5.31 -14.66
CA THR A 173 0.39 -6.18 -13.56
C THR A 173 -0.10 -7.63 -13.68
N GLY A 174 -1.07 -7.90 -14.55
CA GLY A 174 -1.71 -9.21 -14.67
C GLY A 174 -2.87 -9.45 -13.69
N GLY A 175 -3.23 -8.44 -12.87
CA GLY A 175 -4.36 -8.50 -11.93
C GLY A 175 -5.62 -7.77 -12.41
N GLY A 176 -5.55 -7.08 -13.56
CA GLY A 176 -6.62 -6.19 -14.03
C GLY A 176 -7.96 -6.88 -14.29
N GLU A 177 -7.96 -8.15 -14.64
CA GLU A 177 -9.16 -8.93 -14.96
C GLU A 177 -10.12 -9.09 -13.76
N PHE A 178 -9.61 -8.97 -12.52
CA PHE A 178 -10.43 -9.11 -11.31
C PHE A 178 -11.18 -7.84 -10.95
N PHE A 179 -10.77 -6.68 -11.47
CA PHE A 179 -11.29 -5.38 -11.09
C PHE A 179 -12.17 -4.79 -12.18
N ARG A 180 -13.26 -4.14 -11.78
CA ARG A 180 -14.13 -3.40 -12.70
C ARG A 180 -13.53 -2.07 -13.11
N GLU A 181 -12.80 -1.42 -12.19
CA GLU A 181 -12.26 -0.08 -12.39
C GLU A 181 -11.07 0.15 -11.45
N THR A 182 -10.26 1.17 -11.74
CA THR A 182 -9.17 1.67 -10.90
C THR A 182 -9.32 3.17 -10.69
N LEU A 183 -9.40 3.61 -9.44
CA LEU A 183 -9.31 5.01 -9.06
C LEU A 183 -7.90 5.30 -8.53
N SER A 184 -7.10 6.00 -9.32
CA SER A 184 -5.82 6.55 -8.84
C SER A 184 -6.00 7.98 -8.37
N ALA A 185 -5.29 8.34 -7.28
CA ALA A 185 -5.29 9.70 -6.74
C ALA A 185 -5.00 10.75 -7.82
N ARG A 186 -4.02 10.45 -8.71
CA ARG A 186 -3.64 11.32 -9.81
C ARG A 186 -4.78 11.59 -10.80
N ALA A 187 -5.52 10.55 -11.19
CA ALA A 187 -6.60 10.70 -12.18
C ALA A 187 -7.85 11.32 -11.56
N PHE A 188 -8.12 11.02 -10.29
CA PHE A 188 -9.32 11.49 -9.59
C PHE A 188 -9.14 12.87 -8.98
N GLY A 189 -7.91 13.26 -8.57
CA GLY A 189 -7.59 14.57 -7.98
C GLY A 189 -7.68 14.60 -6.46
N PHE A 190 -8.05 13.51 -5.80
CA PHE A 190 -8.02 13.33 -4.34
C PHE A 190 -7.27 12.05 -4.02
N ALA A 191 -6.45 12.09 -2.96
CA ALA A 191 -5.64 10.96 -2.49
C ALA A 191 -6.23 10.36 -1.20
N LYS A 192 -5.98 9.09 -0.93
CA LYS A 192 -6.16 8.55 0.42
C LYS A 192 -5.26 9.33 1.40
N PRO A 193 -5.71 9.71 2.59
CA PRO A 193 -6.93 9.29 3.28
C PRO A 193 -8.16 10.20 3.04
N GLU A 194 -8.19 11.04 2.02
CA GLU A 194 -9.32 11.95 1.76
C GLU A 194 -10.60 11.14 1.48
N PRO A 195 -11.74 11.47 2.14
CA PRO A 195 -12.98 10.69 2.03
C PRO A 195 -13.56 10.64 0.60
N GLU A 196 -13.22 11.62 -0.22
CA GLU A 196 -13.73 11.81 -1.57
C GLU A 196 -13.42 10.62 -2.48
N ILE A 197 -12.19 10.09 -2.44
CA ILE A 197 -11.79 8.96 -3.29
C ILE A 197 -12.52 7.67 -2.91
N PHE A 198 -12.75 7.45 -1.62
CA PHE A 198 -13.49 6.27 -1.14
C PHE A 198 -14.98 6.34 -1.50
N ARG A 199 -15.61 7.53 -1.36
CA ARG A 199 -17.01 7.73 -1.75
C ARG A 199 -17.17 7.59 -3.27
N ALA A 200 -16.21 8.06 -4.05
CA ALA A 200 -16.19 7.86 -5.49
C ALA A 200 -16.11 6.37 -5.85
N ALA A 201 -15.31 5.57 -5.13
CA ALA A 201 -15.26 4.12 -5.33
C ALA A 201 -16.64 3.47 -5.10
N ALA A 202 -17.34 3.84 -4.02
CA ALA A 202 -18.69 3.35 -3.76
C ALA A 202 -19.69 3.78 -4.86
N ALA A 203 -19.63 5.04 -5.29
CA ALA A 203 -20.48 5.56 -6.37
C ALA A 203 -20.21 4.86 -7.71
N THR A 204 -18.93 4.61 -8.06
CA THR A 204 -18.53 3.89 -9.29
C THR A 204 -19.09 2.47 -9.31
N LEU A 205 -19.13 1.80 -8.17
CA LEU A 205 -19.70 0.45 -8.06
C LEU A 205 -21.23 0.44 -7.84
N GLY A 206 -21.85 1.60 -7.64
CA GLY A 206 -23.29 1.74 -7.43
C GLY A 206 -23.77 1.15 -6.11
N VAL A 207 -22.94 1.19 -5.05
CA VAL A 207 -23.28 0.68 -3.72
C VAL A 207 -23.27 1.79 -2.68
N PRO A 208 -24.06 1.67 -1.58
CA PRO A 208 -23.92 2.56 -0.43
C PRO A 208 -22.52 2.47 0.17
N ALA A 209 -21.98 3.61 0.64
CA ALA A 209 -20.65 3.62 1.28
C ALA A 209 -20.54 2.61 2.42
N ALA A 210 -21.56 2.46 3.26
CA ALA A 210 -21.59 1.51 4.36
C ALA A 210 -21.61 0.01 3.93
N GLU A 211 -21.83 -0.29 2.64
CA GLU A 211 -21.77 -1.64 2.08
C GLU A 211 -20.50 -1.90 1.26
N LEU A 212 -19.60 -0.91 1.14
CA LEU A 212 -18.28 -1.06 0.53
C LEU A 212 -17.25 -1.40 1.62
N LEU A 213 -16.54 -2.51 1.46
CA LEU A 213 -15.41 -2.88 2.30
C LEU A 213 -14.12 -2.43 1.64
N HIS A 214 -13.36 -1.53 2.26
CA HIS A 214 -12.02 -1.18 1.80
C HIS A 214 -10.98 -2.08 2.47
N VAL A 215 -10.05 -2.59 1.68
CA VAL A 215 -8.98 -3.51 2.10
C VAL A 215 -7.63 -2.87 1.79
N GLY A 216 -6.79 -2.66 2.79
CA GLY A 216 -5.48 -2.05 2.61
C GLY A 216 -4.53 -2.35 3.77
N ASP A 217 -3.25 -2.01 3.62
CA ASP A 217 -2.20 -2.26 4.60
C ASP A 217 -1.82 -1.02 5.40
N ASP A 218 -1.98 0.18 4.84
CA ASP A 218 -1.66 1.43 5.57
C ASP A 218 -2.80 1.81 6.51
N PHE A 219 -2.49 1.81 7.81
CA PHE A 219 -3.48 2.10 8.83
C PHE A 219 -4.11 3.50 8.70
N HIS A 220 -3.31 4.51 8.34
CA HIS A 220 -3.80 5.89 8.23
C HIS A 220 -4.49 6.15 6.89
N LEU A 221 -3.82 5.77 5.80
CA LEU A 221 -4.32 6.05 4.45
C LEU A 221 -5.57 5.23 4.13
N ASP A 222 -5.54 3.93 4.44
CA ASP A 222 -6.62 3.01 4.06
C ASP A 222 -7.69 2.90 5.14
N ILE A 223 -7.28 2.60 6.39
CA ILE A 223 -8.26 2.25 7.42
C ILE A 223 -8.95 3.50 7.96
N VAL A 224 -8.18 4.48 8.42
CA VAL A 224 -8.76 5.73 8.93
C VAL A 224 -9.49 6.48 7.81
N GLY A 225 -8.91 6.53 6.60
CA GLY A 225 -9.53 7.16 5.44
C GLY A 225 -10.88 6.54 5.07
N ALA A 226 -10.94 5.21 4.96
CA ALA A 226 -12.19 4.50 4.64
C ALA A 226 -13.27 4.69 5.72
N LEU A 227 -12.90 4.57 7.00
CA LEU A 227 -13.83 4.78 8.12
C LEU A 227 -14.39 6.21 8.14
N ASN A 228 -13.56 7.22 7.90
CA ASN A 228 -13.98 8.63 7.80
C ASN A 228 -14.91 8.88 6.60
N ALA A 229 -14.79 8.08 5.55
CA ALA A 229 -15.69 8.13 4.39
C ALA A 229 -17.04 7.41 4.64
N GLY A 230 -17.18 6.69 5.75
CA GLY A 230 -18.34 5.89 6.09
C GLY A 230 -18.34 4.48 5.49
N LEU A 231 -17.17 3.99 5.04
CA LEU A 231 -16.99 2.64 4.55
C LEU A 231 -16.71 1.67 5.70
N GLN A 232 -16.81 0.38 5.40
CA GLN A 232 -16.20 -0.66 6.22
C GLN A 232 -14.71 -0.79 5.86
N ALA A 233 -13.87 -1.21 6.81
CA ALA A 233 -12.43 -1.33 6.59
C ALA A 233 -11.88 -2.67 7.10
N ALA A 234 -11.06 -3.32 6.28
CA ALA A 234 -10.26 -4.49 6.62
C ALA A 234 -8.77 -4.14 6.51
N TRP A 235 -8.08 -4.25 7.62
CA TRP A 235 -6.64 -3.99 7.69
C TRP A 235 -5.86 -5.28 7.42
N VAL A 236 -5.01 -5.26 6.38
CA VAL A 236 -4.12 -6.37 6.04
C VAL A 236 -2.74 -6.12 6.61
N VAL A 237 -2.35 -6.87 7.64
CA VAL A 237 -1.05 -6.73 8.31
C VAL A 237 -0.08 -7.76 7.73
N ARG A 238 0.59 -7.40 6.63
CA ARG A 238 1.56 -8.27 5.95
C ARG A 238 2.85 -8.46 6.74
N ARG A 239 3.23 -7.45 7.52
CA ARG A 239 4.43 -7.44 8.36
C ARG A 239 4.05 -6.97 9.75
N GLN A 240 4.81 -7.43 10.75
CA GLN A 240 4.67 -6.84 12.11
C GLN A 240 5.26 -5.42 12.07
N ASP A 241 4.40 -4.44 12.21
CA ASP A 241 4.77 -3.03 12.34
C ASP A 241 4.28 -2.51 13.68
N THR A 242 5.22 -2.38 14.63
CA THR A 242 4.91 -1.93 16.00
C THR A 242 4.39 -0.49 16.03
N GLU A 243 4.77 0.38 15.09
CA GLU A 243 4.25 1.75 15.02
C GLU A 243 2.81 1.77 14.52
N ALA A 244 2.49 0.99 13.47
CA ALA A 244 1.14 0.82 12.98
C ALA A 244 0.22 0.18 14.03
N GLU A 245 0.71 -0.83 14.77
CA GLU A 245 -0.02 -1.44 15.89
C GLU A 245 -0.32 -0.45 17.01
N HIS A 246 0.64 0.43 17.35
CA HIS A 246 0.43 1.49 18.35
C HIS A 246 -0.52 2.59 17.84
N ALA A 247 -0.50 2.91 16.54
CA ALA A 247 -1.44 3.85 15.94
C ALA A 247 -2.88 3.29 15.97
N ALA A 248 -3.04 2.01 15.65
CA ALA A 248 -4.31 1.30 15.70
C ALA A 248 -4.96 1.28 17.11
N GLN A 249 -4.17 1.35 18.17
CA GLN A 249 -4.68 1.42 19.55
C GLN A 249 -5.32 2.78 19.91
N ARG A 250 -5.05 3.83 19.14
CA ARG A 250 -5.47 5.22 19.40
C ARG A 250 -6.53 5.75 18.44
N ALA A 251 -6.85 5.02 17.39
CA ALA A 251 -7.73 5.44 16.31
C ALA A 251 -8.99 4.54 16.24
N PRO A 252 -9.97 4.88 15.39
CA PRO A 252 -11.12 4.02 15.14
C PRO A 252 -10.66 2.63 14.69
N SER A 253 -11.20 1.58 15.31
CA SER A 253 -10.81 0.20 15.00
C SER A 253 -11.32 -0.22 13.64
N PRO A 254 -10.54 -0.96 12.82
CA PRO A 254 -11.03 -1.59 11.60
C PRO A 254 -12.14 -2.61 11.93
N HIS A 255 -13.02 -2.89 10.97
CA HIS A 255 -14.04 -3.93 11.12
C HIS A 255 -13.42 -5.33 11.12
N LEU A 256 -12.30 -5.49 10.45
CA LEU A 256 -11.54 -6.73 10.37
C LEU A 256 -10.04 -6.42 10.33
N THR A 257 -9.23 -7.26 10.98
CA THR A 257 -7.77 -7.25 10.83
C THR A 257 -7.33 -8.65 10.44
N VAL A 258 -6.60 -8.77 9.34
CA VAL A 258 -6.15 -10.05 8.78
C VAL A 258 -4.68 -9.99 8.42
N ARG A 259 -4.00 -11.15 8.41
CA ARG A 259 -2.60 -11.27 7.98
C ARG A 259 -2.45 -11.49 6.47
N ASP A 260 -3.51 -12.02 5.83
CA ASP A 260 -3.54 -12.35 4.40
C ASP A 260 -4.98 -12.35 3.87
N LEU A 261 -5.13 -12.37 2.55
CA LEU A 261 -6.45 -12.35 1.92
C LEU A 261 -7.19 -13.69 2.00
N SER A 262 -6.51 -14.80 2.30
CA SER A 262 -7.19 -16.08 2.55
C SER A 262 -8.04 -15.98 3.82
N VAL A 263 -7.53 -15.29 4.86
CA VAL A 263 -8.29 -15.00 6.09
C VAL A 263 -9.47 -14.09 5.79
N LEU A 264 -9.30 -13.07 4.92
CA LEU A 264 -10.40 -12.21 4.48
C LEU A 264 -11.50 -13.02 3.77
N CYS A 265 -11.12 -13.92 2.85
CA CYS A 265 -12.07 -14.79 2.17
C CYS A 265 -12.87 -15.63 3.15
N ARG A 266 -12.22 -16.24 4.15
CA ARG A 266 -12.91 -17.01 5.21
C ARG A 266 -13.89 -16.16 6.00
N ALA A 267 -13.52 -14.93 6.37
CA ALA A 267 -14.40 -14.01 7.10
C ALA A 267 -15.63 -13.62 6.28
N LEU A 268 -15.54 -13.64 4.94
CA LEU A 268 -16.63 -13.37 4.01
C LEU A 268 -17.38 -14.65 3.56
N GLY A 269 -17.19 -15.79 4.23
CA GLY A 269 -17.88 -17.04 3.96
C GLY A 269 -17.20 -17.95 2.92
N GLY A 270 -15.90 -17.73 2.68
CA GLY A 270 -15.09 -18.57 1.81
C GLY A 270 -14.71 -19.92 2.43
N PRO A 271 -14.13 -20.81 1.62
CA PRO A 271 -13.74 -22.14 2.09
C PRO A 271 -12.65 -22.04 3.17
N VAL A 272 -12.76 -22.91 4.16
CA VAL A 272 -11.66 -23.21 5.09
C VAL A 272 -10.73 -24.15 4.36
N GLU A 273 -9.49 -23.75 4.07
CA GLU A 273 -8.49 -24.67 3.55
C GLU A 273 -8.33 -25.82 4.56
N ALA A 274 -8.52 -27.06 4.08
CA ALA A 274 -8.16 -28.23 4.86
C ALA A 274 -6.63 -28.26 5.00
N SER A 275 -6.15 -28.19 6.25
CA SER A 275 -4.73 -28.28 6.64
C SER A 275 -4.12 -29.60 6.18
#